data_9595057df13a0a9b49f9ab47e4880246
#
_entry.id   9595057df13a0a9b49f9ab47e4880246
#
_cell.length_a   1.000
_cell.length_b   1.000
_cell.length_c   1.000
_cell.angle_alpha   90.00
_cell.angle_beta   90.00
_cell.angle_gamma   90.00
#
_symmetry.space_group_name_H-M   'P 1'
#
loop_
_entity.id
_entity.type
_entity.pdbx_description
1 polymer ?
#
loop_
_entity_poly.entity_id
_entity_poly.type
_entity_poly.pdbx_seq_one_letter_code
_entity_poly.pdbx_strand_id
1 'polypeptide(L)'
;RQLAKYWAKQFEKRKKNGKAYETLVIANRAIKEERKLRTPDRYEDLAVVPLPDSSHRSVLVIPDTHAPYEHPDTLEFLAAVAARYRPDTVVHLGDEADKHALSFHTSDPNLDSAGMELEKARDFMRKLHKMFPVMRICHSNHGSLHFRKASAHGIPVQYLRTYREVFFPNGGGDQWDWQHTHVLELPNGEQVAFKHQPAGSVLADAAHERMNLVCGHLHGKMSVEYARNTHEQYWAVQGGCLIDESSRAFAYGRESKYKPALGCVVILDGVPHIVPMQTNSEGRWIGKI
;
A
#
# COMPACT_ATOMS: atom_id res chain seq x y z
N ARG A 1 -19.67 -18.29 -15.91
CA ARG A 1 -20.40 -18.19 -17.19
C ARG A 1 -21.65 -19.08 -17.22
N GLN A 2 -21.62 -20.34 -16.76
CA GLN A 2 -22.79 -21.24 -16.76
C GLN A 2 -23.89 -20.78 -15.80
N LEU A 3 -23.53 -20.37 -14.57
CA LEU A 3 -24.50 -19.86 -13.59
C LEU A 3 -25.21 -18.60 -14.09
N ALA A 4 -24.49 -17.67 -14.69
CA ALA A 4 -25.07 -16.46 -15.27
C ALA A 4 -26.08 -16.77 -16.39
N LYS A 5 -25.79 -17.75 -17.25
CA LYS A 5 -26.72 -18.21 -18.30
C LYS A 5 -27.97 -18.89 -17.71
N TYR A 6 -27.78 -19.70 -16.64
CA TYR A 6 -28.91 -20.32 -15.94
C TYR A 6 -29.87 -19.28 -15.37
N TRP A 7 -29.34 -18.30 -14.62
CA TRP A 7 -30.17 -17.26 -14.02
C TRP A 7 -30.80 -16.31 -15.03
N ALA A 8 -30.12 -16.00 -16.13
CA ALA A 8 -30.71 -15.22 -17.21
C ALA A 8 -31.94 -15.95 -17.81
N LYS A 9 -31.83 -17.27 -18.02
CA LYS A 9 -32.93 -18.09 -18.52
C LYS A 9 -34.09 -18.16 -17.52
N GLN A 10 -33.81 -18.26 -16.23
CA GLN A 10 -34.82 -18.24 -15.17
C GLN A 10 -35.51 -16.85 -15.06
N PHE A 11 -34.75 -15.79 -15.21
CA PHE A 11 -35.26 -14.42 -15.22
C PHE A 11 -36.26 -14.20 -16.35
N GLU A 12 -35.92 -14.56 -17.59
CA GLU A 12 -36.81 -14.45 -18.74
C GLU A 12 -38.09 -15.29 -18.57
N LYS A 13 -37.97 -16.49 -18.04
CA LYS A 13 -39.11 -17.34 -17.76
C LYS A 13 -40.06 -16.73 -16.71
N ARG A 14 -39.51 -16.10 -15.66
CA ARG A 14 -40.28 -15.52 -14.56
C ARG A 14 -40.78 -14.11 -14.85
N LYS A 15 -40.12 -13.38 -15.75
CA LYS A 15 -40.59 -12.08 -16.24
C LYS A 15 -41.99 -12.18 -16.85
N LYS A 16 -42.23 -13.28 -17.60
CA LYS A 16 -43.55 -13.57 -18.18
C LYS A 16 -44.64 -13.81 -17.10
N ASN A 17 -44.27 -14.18 -15.89
CA ASN A 17 -45.16 -14.54 -14.79
C ASN A 17 -45.20 -13.47 -13.66
N GLY A 18 -44.68 -12.27 -13.85
CA GLY A 18 -44.62 -11.19 -12.87
C GLY A 18 -43.64 -11.38 -11.69
N LYS A 19 -42.82 -12.46 -11.71
CA LYS A 19 -41.87 -12.81 -10.62
C LYS A 19 -40.41 -12.47 -10.95
N ALA A 20 -40.18 -11.52 -11.85
CA ALA A 20 -38.85 -11.16 -12.29
C ALA A 20 -37.96 -10.58 -11.18
N TYR A 21 -38.56 -9.76 -10.29
CA TYR A 21 -37.84 -9.15 -9.17
C TYR A 21 -37.28 -10.18 -8.19
N GLU A 22 -38.13 -11.13 -7.75
CA GLU A 22 -37.71 -12.21 -6.85
C GLU A 22 -36.54 -13.02 -7.45
N THR A 23 -36.58 -13.27 -8.77
CA THR A 23 -35.53 -13.99 -9.48
C THR A 23 -34.21 -13.23 -9.47
N LEU A 24 -34.23 -11.89 -9.63
CA LEU A 24 -33.04 -11.05 -9.54
C LEU A 24 -32.44 -11.06 -8.14
N VAL A 25 -33.25 -10.98 -7.10
CA VAL A 25 -32.78 -11.02 -5.71
C VAL A 25 -32.11 -12.36 -5.40
N ILE A 26 -32.73 -13.48 -5.82
CA ILE A 26 -32.17 -14.82 -5.61
C ILE A 26 -30.87 -14.97 -6.42
N ALA A 27 -30.85 -14.54 -7.68
CA ALA A 27 -29.65 -14.61 -8.52
C ALA A 27 -28.49 -13.80 -7.94
N ASN A 28 -28.74 -12.57 -7.48
CA ASN A 28 -27.72 -11.72 -6.86
C ASN A 28 -27.20 -12.32 -5.55
N ARG A 29 -28.05 -12.96 -4.76
CA ARG A 29 -27.65 -13.65 -3.53
C ARG A 29 -26.77 -14.87 -3.85
N ALA A 30 -27.15 -15.68 -4.82
CA ALA A 30 -26.38 -16.84 -5.25
C ALA A 30 -25.02 -16.45 -5.83
N ILE A 31 -24.94 -15.36 -6.62
CA ILE A 31 -23.69 -14.82 -7.14
C ILE A 31 -22.80 -14.29 -6.01
N LYS A 32 -23.37 -13.65 -5.00
CA LYS A 32 -22.64 -13.19 -3.82
C LYS A 32 -22.05 -14.35 -3.02
N GLU A 33 -22.83 -15.40 -2.79
CA GLU A 33 -22.36 -16.61 -2.10
C GLU A 33 -21.29 -17.34 -2.92
N GLU A 34 -21.48 -17.48 -4.24
CA GLU A 34 -20.44 -18.06 -5.11
C GLU A 34 -19.16 -17.24 -5.12
N ARG A 35 -19.26 -15.89 -5.05
CA ARG A 35 -18.10 -15.02 -4.94
C ARG A 35 -17.41 -15.16 -3.59
N LYS A 36 -18.14 -15.33 -2.48
CA LYS A 36 -17.55 -15.63 -1.16
C LYS A 36 -16.82 -16.96 -1.16
N LEU A 37 -17.39 -17.99 -1.78
CA LEU A 37 -16.75 -19.31 -1.90
C LEU A 37 -15.52 -19.31 -2.83
N ARG A 38 -15.48 -18.40 -3.80
CA ARG A 38 -14.35 -18.25 -4.75
C ARG A 38 -13.30 -17.23 -4.33
N THR A 39 -13.61 -16.40 -3.36
CA THR A 39 -12.62 -15.60 -2.67
C THR A 39 -12.16 -16.43 -1.48
N PRO A 40 -10.99 -17.10 -1.52
CA PRO A 40 -10.37 -17.55 -0.30
C PRO A 40 -10.24 -16.32 0.62
N ASP A 41 -10.41 -16.48 1.91
CA ASP A 41 -10.01 -15.46 2.88
C ASP A 41 -8.53 -15.25 2.67
N ARG A 42 -8.19 -14.22 1.90
CA ARG A 42 -7.04 -14.18 1.00
C ARG A 42 -5.73 -14.04 1.68
N TYR A 43 -5.75 -13.80 2.98
CA TYR A 43 -4.56 -13.37 3.69
C TYR A 43 -4.54 -13.85 5.15
N GLU A 44 -5.55 -14.59 5.60
CA GLU A 44 -5.62 -15.09 6.97
C GLU A 44 -4.64 -16.24 7.26
N ASP A 45 -4.17 -16.92 6.22
CA ASP A 45 -3.20 -18.02 6.36
C ASP A 45 -1.72 -17.57 6.33
N LEU A 46 -1.46 -16.28 6.20
CA LEU A 46 -0.12 -15.76 6.39
C LEU A 46 0.14 -15.72 7.90
N ALA A 47 1.01 -16.60 8.36
CA ALA A 47 1.45 -16.58 9.76
C ALA A 47 1.90 -15.16 10.12
N VAL A 48 1.07 -14.44 10.87
CA VAL A 48 1.41 -13.13 11.39
C VAL A 48 2.47 -13.35 12.43
N VAL A 49 3.70 -12.96 12.13
CA VAL A 49 4.77 -12.93 13.13
C VAL A 49 4.49 -11.73 14.02
N PRO A 50 4.20 -11.91 15.31
CA PRO A 50 3.96 -10.80 16.23
C PRO A 50 5.16 -9.86 16.20
N LEU A 51 4.90 -8.58 15.98
CA LEU A 51 5.94 -7.57 16.08
C LEU A 51 6.28 -7.34 17.56
N PRO A 52 7.54 -7.00 17.88
CA PRO A 52 7.92 -6.64 19.22
C PRO A 52 7.08 -5.48 19.74
N ASP A 53 6.76 -5.50 21.01
CA ASP A 53 6.11 -4.37 21.67
C ASP A 53 7.02 -3.15 21.60
N SER A 54 6.44 -2.01 21.24
CA SER A 54 7.16 -0.74 21.14
C SER A 54 6.34 0.38 21.79
N SER A 55 7.03 1.43 22.18
CA SER A 55 6.39 2.59 22.82
C SER A 55 5.57 3.44 21.84
N HIS A 56 5.79 3.27 20.53
CA HIS A 56 5.21 4.10 19.45
C HIS A 56 5.40 5.62 19.65
N ARG A 57 6.44 6.02 20.39
CA ARG A 57 6.75 7.43 20.66
C ARG A 57 7.34 8.14 19.45
N SER A 58 8.09 7.41 18.65
CA SER A 58 8.69 7.91 17.41
C SER A 58 8.43 6.91 16.30
N VAL A 59 7.45 7.17 15.44
CA VAL A 59 7.07 6.31 14.33
C VAL A 59 7.61 6.90 13.03
N LEU A 60 8.50 6.17 12.35
CA LEU A 60 8.88 6.51 10.97
C LEU A 60 7.87 5.88 10.01
N VAL A 61 7.29 6.70 9.14
CA VAL A 61 6.40 6.24 8.07
C VAL A 61 7.08 6.43 6.72
N ILE A 62 7.40 5.34 6.08
CA ILE A 62 8.01 5.28 4.75
C ILE A 62 6.87 5.22 3.73
N PRO A 63 6.74 6.18 2.81
CA PRO A 63 5.74 6.13 1.77
C PRO A 63 6.20 5.25 0.59
N ASP A 64 5.47 5.31 -0.51
CA ASP A 64 5.64 4.57 -1.73
C ASP A 64 7.08 4.70 -2.28
N THR A 65 7.79 3.58 -2.38
CA THR A 65 9.19 3.54 -2.88
C THR A 65 9.29 3.01 -4.29
N HIS A 66 8.36 2.14 -4.71
CA HIS A 66 8.32 1.57 -6.06
C HIS A 66 9.65 0.98 -6.54
N ALA A 67 10.37 0.25 -5.68
CA ALA A 67 11.61 -0.39 -6.09
C ALA A 67 11.43 -1.28 -7.35
N PRO A 68 12.35 -1.23 -8.29
CA PRO A 68 13.66 -0.61 -8.32
C PRO A 68 13.67 0.83 -8.89
N TYR A 69 12.56 1.53 -8.86
CA TYR A 69 12.42 2.89 -9.39
C TYR A 69 12.30 3.92 -8.26
N GLU A 70 12.82 3.57 -7.09
CA GLU A 70 12.98 4.50 -5.97
C GLU A 70 13.99 5.60 -6.30
N HIS A 71 13.84 6.75 -5.65
CA HIS A 71 14.80 7.84 -5.76
C HIS A 71 16.20 7.34 -5.34
N PRO A 72 17.27 7.64 -6.09
CA PRO A 72 18.60 7.09 -5.83
C PRO A 72 19.14 7.36 -4.42
N ASP A 73 18.70 8.43 -3.78
CA ASP A 73 19.14 8.81 -2.43
C ASP A 73 18.15 8.35 -1.33
N THR A 74 17.17 7.52 -1.65
CA THR A 74 16.13 7.07 -0.69
C THR A 74 16.72 6.45 0.58
N LEU A 75 17.68 5.54 0.45
CA LEU A 75 18.26 4.86 1.61
C LEU A 75 19.09 5.82 2.48
N GLU A 76 19.85 6.73 1.86
CA GLU A 76 20.64 7.72 2.58
C GLU A 76 19.73 8.72 3.32
N PHE A 77 18.65 9.16 2.66
CA PHE A 77 17.65 10.02 3.26
C PHE A 77 16.98 9.34 4.46
N LEU A 78 16.49 8.10 4.30
CA LEU A 78 15.88 7.35 5.39
C LEU A 78 16.84 7.07 6.55
N ALA A 79 18.12 6.82 6.26
CA ALA A 79 19.15 6.66 7.28
C ALA A 79 19.33 7.95 8.11
N ALA A 80 19.36 9.10 7.44
CA ALA A 80 19.49 10.40 8.11
C ALA A 80 18.23 10.72 8.95
N VAL A 81 17.04 10.42 8.44
CA VAL A 81 15.78 10.56 9.20
C VAL A 81 15.81 9.66 10.44
N ALA A 82 16.19 8.39 10.28
CA ALA A 82 16.29 7.45 11.39
C ALA A 82 17.32 7.89 12.44
N ALA A 83 18.46 8.42 12.01
CA ALA A 83 19.50 8.93 12.91
C ALA A 83 18.99 10.13 13.73
N ARG A 84 18.23 11.03 13.10
CA ARG A 84 17.67 12.24 13.75
C ARG A 84 16.54 11.93 14.71
N TYR A 85 15.57 11.13 14.28
CA TYR A 85 14.32 10.93 15.01
C TYR A 85 14.27 9.64 15.83
N ARG A 86 15.23 8.73 15.64
CA ARG A 86 15.39 7.46 16.37
C ARG A 86 14.07 6.69 16.52
N PRO A 87 13.41 6.31 15.42
CA PRO A 87 12.10 5.68 15.48
C PRO A 87 12.18 4.35 16.25
N ASP A 88 11.23 4.14 17.14
CA ASP A 88 11.00 2.85 17.81
C ASP A 88 10.05 1.96 16.99
N THR A 89 9.34 2.54 16.04
CA THR A 89 8.42 1.85 15.14
C THR A 89 8.61 2.33 13.71
N VAL A 90 8.58 1.39 12.76
CA VAL A 90 8.65 1.71 11.32
C VAL A 90 7.44 1.12 10.62
N VAL A 91 6.76 1.95 9.83
CA VAL A 91 5.62 1.56 8.99
C VAL A 91 5.91 1.95 7.55
N HIS A 92 5.74 1.03 6.60
CA HIS A 92 5.77 1.30 5.17
C HIS A 92 4.34 1.31 4.63
N LEU A 93 3.96 2.35 3.91
CA LEU A 93 2.57 2.53 3.44
C LEU A 93 2.19 1.64 2.24
N GLY A 94 3.07 0.74 1.82
CA GLY A 94 2.86 -0.09 0.64
C GLY A 94 3.50 0.50 -0.62
N ASP A 95 3.24 -0.12 -1.77
CA ASP A 95 3.95 0.15 -3.02
C ASP A 95 5.49 0.15 -2.83
N GLU A 96 5.93 -0.84 -2.05
CA GLU A 96 7.34 -1.09 -1.77
C GLU A 96 8.12 -1.45 -3.04
N ALA A 97 7.45 -2.13 -3.98
CA ALA A 97 7.99 -2.46 -5.31
C ALA A 97 6.96 -2.13 -6.40
N ASP A 98 7.42 -1.66 -7.55
CA ASP A 98 6.57 -1.19 -8.63
C ASP A 98 5.86 -2.33 -9.36
N LYS A 99 6.59 -3.39 -9.71
CA LYS A 99 6.09 -4.52 -10.51
C LYS A 99 5.49 -4.05 -11.84
N HIS A 100 6.14 -3.06 -12.49
CA HIS A 100 5.68 -2.42 -13.72
C HIS A 100 5.34 -3.43 -14.81
N ALA A 101 6.20 -4.43 -15.02
CA ALA A 101 6.00 -5.47 -16.01
C ALA A 101 4.76 -6.37 -15.75
N LEU A 102 4.23 -6.37 -14.53
CA LEU A 102 3.00 -7.07 -14.15
C LEU A 102 1.76 -6.16 -14.17
N SER A 103 1.91 -4.88 -14.48
CA SER A 103 0.80 -3.93 -14.54
C SER A 103 -0.30 -4.39 -15.51
N PHE A 104 -1.54 -3.99 -15.24
CA PHE A 104 -2.65 -4.12 -16.19
C PHE A 104 -2.67 -3.00 -17.24
N HIS A 105 -1.85 -1.98 -17.05
CA HIS A 105 -1.60 -0.95 -18.04
C HIS A 105 -0.50 -1.39 -19.00
N THR A 106 -0.39 -0.71 -20.12
CA THR A 106 0.66 -0.96 -21.11
C THR A 106 2.03 -0.69 -20.50
N SER A 107 2.88 -1.71 -20.46
CA SER A 107 4.26 -1.58 -19.97
C SER A 107 5.15 -0.93 -21.04
N ASP A 108 6.11 -0.10 -20.65
CA ASP A 108 7.15 0.42 -21.55
C ASP A 108 8.10 -0.74 -21.93
N PRO A 109 8.23 -1.05 -23.24
CA PRO A 109 9.07 -2.17 -23.69
C PRO A 109 10.59 -1.95 -23.46
N ASN A 110 11.00 -0.73 -23.10
CA ASN A 110 12.39 -0.41 -22.78
C ASN A 110 12.72 -0.58 -21.29
N LEU A 111 11.73 -0.97 -20.46
CA LEU A 111 11.97 -1.32 -19.07
C LEU A 111 12.38 -2.79 -18.91
N ASP A 112 12.83 -3.11 -17.73
CA ASP A 112 13.23 -4.47 -17.37
C ASP A 112 12.09 -5.48 -17.56
N SER A 113 12.44 -6.73 -17.83
CA SER A 113 11.48 -7.82 -17.70
C SER A 113 11.05 -8.00 -16.23
N ALA A 114 9.89 -8.60 -15.99
CA ALA A 114 9.38 -8.82 -14.64
C ALA A 114 10.38 -9.52 -13.70
N GLY A 115 11.20 -10.44 -14.24
CA GLY A 115 12.23 -11.13 -13.47
C GLY A 115 13.40 -10.20 -13.10
N MET A 116 13.87 -9.39 -14.03
CA MET A 116 14.97 -8.43 -13.77
C MET A 116 14.54 -7.33 -12.82
N GLU A 117 13.33 -6.80 -12.99
CA GLU A 117 12.71 -5.82 -12.11
C GLU A 117 12.64 -6.37 -10.66
N LEU A 118 12.17 -7.60 -10.50
CA LEU A 118 12.08 -8.24 -9.19
C LEU A 118 13.45 -8.41 -8.53
N GLU A 119 14.47 -8.84 -9.26
CA GLU A 119 15.83 -9.00 -8.68
C GLU A 119 16.40 -7.66 -8.21
N LYS A 120 16.22 -6.59 -8.97
CA LYS A 120 16.64 -5.24 -8.56
C LYS A 120 15.83 -4.77 -7.33
N ALA A 121 14.52 -4.97 -7.32
CA ALA A 121 13.68 -4.65 -6.17
C ALA A 121 14.11 -5.43 -4.91
N ARG A 122 14.49 -6.71 -5.04
CA ARG A 122 15.06 -7.52 -3.96
C ARG A 122 16.34 -6.94 -3.39
N ASP A 123 17.20 -6.36 -4.23
CA ASP A 123 18.43 -5.70 -3.76
C ASP A 123 18.13 -4.50 -2.87
N PHE A 124 17.17 -3.67 -3.27
CA PHE A 124 16.67 -2.56 -2.45
C PHE A 124 16.05 -3.08 -1.13
N MET A 125 15.17 -4.08 -1.22
CA MET A 125 14.50 -4.66 -0.04
C MET A 125 15.49 -5.25 0.97
N ARG A 126 16.56 -5.90 0.51
CA ARG A 126 17.61 -6.41 1.41
C ARG A 126 18.33 -5.29 2.14
N LYS A 127 18.62 -4.17 1.47
CA LYS A 127 19.25 -2.99 2.08
C LYS A 127 18.30 -2.34 3.09
N LEU A 128 17.03 -2.18 2.72
CA LEU A 128 16.00 -1.64 3.59
C LEU A 128 15.78 -2.51 4.83
N HIS A 129 15.75 -3.85 4.66
CA HIS A 129 15.65 -4.81 5.76
C HIS A 129 16.85 -4.75 6.71
N LYS A 130 18.06 -4.56 6.18
CA LYS A 130 19.25 -4.36 7.00
C LYS A 130 19.16 -3.11 7.87
N MET A 131 18.53 -2.06 7.36
CA MET A 131 18.31 -0.80 8.07
C MET A 131 17.15 -0.91 9.07
N PHE A 132 16.05 -1.55 8.68
CA PHE A 132 14.84 -1.72 9.46
C PHE A 132 14.43 -3.19 9.51
N PRO A 133 15.04 -3.98 10.40
CA PRO A 133 14.77 -5.43 10.49
C PRO A 133 13.35 -5.75 10.97
N VAL A 134 12.70 -4.82 11.66
CA VAL A 134 11.31 -4.91 12.11
C VAL A 134 10.51 -3.81 11.43
N MET A 135 9.46 -4.16 10.68
CA MET A 135 8.66 -3.19 9.94
C MET A 135 7.23 -3.70 9.69
N ARG A 136 6.26 -2.81 9.80
CA ARG A 136 4.88 -3.03 9.37
C ARG A 136 4.72 -2.51 7.96
N ILE A 137 4.07 -3.26 7.08
CA ILE A 137 3.92 -2.89 5.66
C ILE A 137 2.45 -2.99 5.28
N CYS A 138 1.91 -1.93 4.70
CA CYS A 138 0.53 -1.95 4.21
C CYS A 138 0.43 -2.69 2.88
N HIS A 139 -0.61 -3.51 2.71
CA HIS A 139 -0.94 -4.03 1.39
C HIS A 139 -1.30 -2.89 0.43
N SER A 140 -0.87 -3.02 -0.82
CA SER A 140 -1.03 -1.98 -1.82
C SER A 140 -1.48 -2.52 -3.17
N ASN A 141 -1.84 -1.62 -4.08
CA ASN A 141 -2.24 -1.99 -5.43
C ASN A 141 -1.07 -2.57 -6.24
N HIS A 142 0.16 -2.04 -6.14
CA HIS A 142 1.35 -2.63 -6.77
C HIS A 142 1.81 -3.89 -6.03
N GLY A 143 1.82 -3.85 -4.70
CA GLY A 143 2.14 -5.02 -3.88
C GLY A 143 1.34 -6.27 -4.29
N SER A 144 0.04 -6.10 -4.56
CA SER A 144 -0.88 -7.19 -4.92
C SER A 144 -0.87 -7.59 -6.41
N LEU A 145 -0.09 -6.94 -7.29
CA LEU A 145 -0.15 -7.17 -8.75
C LEU A 145 0.06 -8.63 -9.14
N HIS A 146 1.02 -9.33 -8.54
CA HIS A 146 1.26 -10.74 -8.89
C HIS A 146 0.08 -11.65 -8.51
N PHE A 147 -0.60 -11.41 -7.39
CA PHE A 147 -1.82 -12.13 -7.01
C PHE A 147 -2.97 -11.80 -7.97
N ARG A 148 -3.15 -10.52 -8.29
CA ARG A 148 -4.22 -10.05 -9.20
C ARG A 148 -4.02 -10.57 -10.62
N LYS A 149 -2.78 -10.55 -11.12
CA LYS A 149 -2.43 -11.11 -12.44
C LYS A 149 -2.68 -12.63 -12.49
N ALA A 150 -2.20 -13.35 -11.48
CA ALA A 150 -2.43 -14.79 -11.38
C ALA A 150 -3.94 -15.13 -11.35
N SER A 151 -4.69 -14.43 -10.51
CA SER A 151 -6.15 -14.60 -10.41
C SER A 151 -6.86 -14.32 -11.74
N ALA A 152 -6.43 -13.29 -12.49
CA ALA A 152 -6.98 -12.95 -13.80
C ALA A 152 -6.76 -14.07 -14.85
N HIS A 153 -5.71 -14.88 -14.65
CA HIS A 153 -5.38 -16.03 -15.49
C HIS A 153 -5.81 -17.37 -14.88
N GLY A 154 -6.62 -17.37 -13.82
CA GLY A 154 -7.16 -18.57 -13.21
C GLY A 154 -6.16 -19.36 -12.36
N ILE A 155 -5.03 -18.76 -11.97
CA ILE A 155 -4.03 -19.36 -11.09
C ILE A 155 -4.44 -19.11 -9.63
N PRO A 156 -4.71 -20.15 -8.83
CA PRO A 156 -5.07 -20.01 -7.42
C PRO A 156 -3.89 -19.48 -6.59
N VAL A 157 -4.21 -18.76 -5.50
CA VAL A 157 -3.21 -18.17 -4.60
C VAL A 157 -2.26 -19.19 -3.98
N GLN A 158 -2.72 -20.43 -3.78
CA GLN A 158 -1.92 -21.53 -3.22
C GLN A 158 -0.68 -21.89 -4.06
N TYR A 159 -0.64 -21.52 -5.33
CA TYR A 159 0.53 -21.67 -6.21
C TYR A 159 1.51 -20.49 -6.16
N LEU A 160 1.20 -19.46 -5.40
CA LEU A 160 1.98 -18.23 -5.36
C LEU A 160 2.79 -18.12 -4.06
N ARG A 161 3.91 -17.44 -4.15
CA ARG A 161 4.69 -17.05 -2.98
C ARG A 161 3.99 -15.92 -2.23
N THR A 162 4.13 -15.92 -0.91
CA THR A 162 3.70 -14.82 -0.04
C THR A 162 4.49 -13.53 -0.34
N TYR A 163 4.04 -12.38 0.15
CA TYR A 163 4.78 -11.12 0.03
C TYR A 163 6.22 -11.25 0.51
N ARG A 164 6.42 -11.85 1.68
CA ARG A 164 7.75 -12.08 2.24
C ARG A 164 8.61 -12.97 1.35
N GLU A 165 8.10 -14.10 0.90
CA GLU A 165 8.85 -15.06 0.07
C GLU A 165 9.18 -14.51 -1.32
N VAL A 166 8.39 -13.56 -1.84
CA VAL A 166 8.73 -12.87 -3.08
C VAL A 166 10.02 -12.07 -2.93
N PHE A 167 10.20 -11.36 -1.82
CA PHE A 167 11.39 -10.54 -1.59
C PHE A 167 12.54 -11.31 -0.93
N PHE A 168 12.24 -12.26 -0.09
CA PHE A 168 13.22 -13.05 0.68
C PHE A 168 13.08 -14.55 0.40
N PRO A 169 13.35 -15.02 -0.84
CA PRO A 169 13.12 -16.40 -1.22
C PRO A 169 14.03 -17.42 -0.50
N ASN A 170 15.14 -16.94 0.07
CA ASN A 170 16.12 -17.76 0.78
C ASN A 170 16.10 -17.53 2.31
N GLY A 171 15.03 -16.92 2.83
CA GLY A 171 14.89 -16.56 4.25
C GLY A 171 15.22 -15.09 4.53
N GLY A 172 14.72 -14.57 5.65
CA GLY A 172 14.77 -13.18 6.07
C GLY A 172 13.39 -12.51 6.01
N GLY A 173 13.31 -11.30 6.53
CA GLY A 173 12.06 -10.54 6.61
C GLY A 173 11.03 -11.12 7.58
N ASP A 174 11.46 -11.98 8.53
CA ASP A 174 10.55 -12.70 9.45
C ASP A 174 9.82 -11.76 10.43
N GLN A 175 10.36 -10.57 10.65
CA GLN A 175 9.75 -9.52 11.46
C GLN A 175 9.17 -8.38 10.60
N TRP A 176 8.98 -8.61 9.32
CA TRP A 176 8.20 -7.75 8.45
C TRP A 176 6.78 -8.28 8.34
N ASP A 177 5.80 -7.46 8.72
CA ASP A 177 4.38 -7.82 8.78
C ASP A 177 3.59 -7.07 7.71
N TRP A 178 2.94 -7.81 6.80
CA TRP A 178 2.08 -7.27 5.74
C TRP A 178 0.61 -7.40 6.11
N GLN A 179 -0.07 -6.27 6.26
CA GLN A 179 -1.51 -6.22 6.52
C GLN A 179 -2.21 -5.15 5.67
N HIS A 180 -3.52 -5.23 5.53
CA HIS A 180 -4.29 -4.18 4.84
C HIS A 180 -4.27 -2.87 5.59
N THR A 181 -4.36 -2.93 6.91
CA THR A 181 -4.36 -1.78 7.81
C THR A 181 -3.59 -2.15 9.06
N HIS A 182 -2.64 -1.32 9.44
CA HIS A 182 -2.02 -1.37 10.76
C HIS A 182 -2.65 -0.30 11.64
N VAL A 183 -2.92 -0.64 12.89
CA VAL A 183 -3.39 0.31 13.90
C VAL A 183 -2.39 0.33 15.04
N LEU A 184 -1.97 1.52 15.43
CA LEU A 184 -1.09 1.73 16.59
C LEU A 184 -1.82 2.59 17.62
N GLU A 185 -1.59 2.31 18.88
CA GLU A 185 -1.94 3.20 19.97
C GLU A 185 -0.75 4.13 20.25
N LEU A 186 -1.00 5.43 20.22
CA LEU A 186 0.00 6.47 20.44
C LEU A 186 0.15 6.76 21.95
N PRO A 187 1.26 7.38 22.40
CA PRO A 187 1.50 7.65 23.82
C PRO A 187 0.43 8.53 24.49
N ASN A 188 -0.32 9.31 23.72
CA ASN A 188 -1.43 10.13 24.19
C ASN A 188 -2.77 9.35 24.30
N GLY A 189 -2.76 8.04 24.04
CA GLY A 189 -3.95 7.18 24.06
C GLY A 189 -4.81 7.25 22.81
N GLU A 190 -4.43 8.05 21.82
CA GLU A 190 -5.10 8.10 20.53
C GLU A 190 -4.68 6.92 19.64
N GLN A 191 -5.53 6.52 18.71
CA GLN A 191 -5.21 5.51 17.71
C GLN A 191 -4.89 6.17 16.37
N VAL A 192 -3.96 5.54 15.64
CA VAL A 192 -3.64 5.88 14.26
C VAL A 192 -3.69 4.65 13.37
N ALA A 193 -4.43 4.74 12.28
CA ALA A 193 -4.44 3.73 11.23
C ALA A 193 -3.45 4.09 10.12
N PHE A 194 -2.82 3.07 9.55
CA PHE A 194 -1.96 3.16 8.38
C PHE A 194 -2.54 2.28 7.31
N LYS A 195 -2.77 2.82 6.13
CA LYS A 195 -3.21 2.07 4.95
C LYS A 195 -2.65 2.70 3.69
N HIS A 196 -2.53 1.92 2.63
CA HIS A 196 -1.95 2.43 1.40
C HIS A 196 -2.84 3.50 0.76
N GLN A 197 -4.09 3.19 0.50
CA GLN A 197 -4.98 4.05 -0.29
C GLN A 197 -6.16 4.54 0.55
N PRO A 198 -6.45 5.86 0.58
CA PRO A 198 -7.65 6.39 1.23
C PRO A 198 -8.90 6.08 0.40
N ALA A 199 -10.04 5.95 1.06
CA ALA A 199 -11.36 5.75 0.42
C ALA A 199 -11.98 7.04 -0.15
N GLY A 200 -11.19 8.11 -0.26
CA GLY A 200 -11.60 9.42 -0.75
C GLY A 200 -10.52 10.44 -0.42
N SER A 201 -10.87 11.60 0.14
CA SER A 201 -9.84 12.44 0.77
C SER A 201 -9.39 11.78 2.07
N VAL A 202 -8.08 11.89 2.39
CA VAL A 202 -7.53 11.26 3.59
C VAL A 202 -8.23 11.73 4.87
N LEU A 203 -8.62 13.00 4.93
CA LEU A 203 -9.34 13.54 6.09
C LEU A 203 -10.77 13.00 6.22
N ALA A 204 -11.49 12.84 5.10
CA ALA A 204 -12.83 12.24 5.12
C ALA A 204 -12.78 10.77 5.53
N ASP A 205 -11.73 10.07 5.13
CA ASP A 205 -11.49 8.67 5.48
C ASP A 205 -11.12 8.54 6.97
N ALA A 206 -10.27 9.41 7.53
CA ALA A 206 -9.99 9.49 8.96
C ALA A 206 -11.28 9.72 9.78
N ALA A 207 -12.15 10.60 9.31
CA ALA A 207 -13.46 10.85 9.94
C ALA A 207 -14.36 9.61 9.92
N HIS A 208 -14.33 8.84 8.83
CA HIS A 208 -15.07 7.59 8.70
C HIS A 208 -14.54 6.51 9.64
N GLU A 209 -13.23 6.34 9.69
CA GLU A 209 -12.55 5.41 10.60
C GLU A 209 -12.62 5.85 12.08
N ARG A 210 -12.94 7.13 12.34
CA ARG A 210 -12.97 7.74 13.67
C ARG A 210 -11.65 7.61 14.43
N MET A 211 -10.54 7.75 13.70
CA MET A 211 -9.18 7.72 14.25
C MET A 211 -8.23 8.52 13.35
N ASN A 212 -7.06 8.81 13.84
CA ASN A 212 -5.98 9.39 13.05
C ASN A 212 -5.63 8.45 11.88
N LEU A 213 -5.20 9.00 10.74
CA LEU A 213 -4.98 8.21 9.53
C LEU A 213 -3.74 8.67 8.76
N VAL A 214 -2.93 7.71 8.30
CA VAL A 214 -1.82 7.96 7.36
C VAL A 214 -2.01 7.10 6.12
N CYS A 215 -1.95 7.73 4.93
CA CYS A 215 -2.06 7.05 3.64
C CYS A 215 -0.91 7.40 2.69
N GLY A 216 -0.59 6.47 1.79
CA GLY A 216 0.29 6.62 0.63
C GLY A 216 -0.49 6.85 -0.67
N HIS A 217 -0.06 6.22 -1.77
CA HIS A 217 -0.73 6.12 -3.06
C HIS A 217 -0.77 7.42 -3.90
N LEU A 218 -1.04 8.57 -3.30
CA LEU A 218 -1.12 9.85 -4.03
C LEU A 218 0.25 10.53 -4.05
N HIS A 219 1.12 10.14 -4.98
CA HIS A 219 2.50 10.61 -5.07
C HIS A 219 2.66 12.13 -5.12
N GLY A 220 1.72 12.83 -5.79
CA GLY A 220 1.77 14.28 -5.93
C GLY A 220 1.23 15.06 -4.74
N LYS A 221 0.99 14.42 -3.61
CA LYS A 221 0.43 15.08 -2.42
C LYS A 221 1.17 14.65 -1.15
N MET A 222 1.60 15.63 -0.38
CA MET A 222 2.13 15.45 0.96
C MET A 222 1.52 16.52 1.87
N SER A 223 0.71 16.11 2.84
CA SER A 223 -0.05 17.05 3.68
C SER A 223 -0.37 16.45 5.05
N VAL A 224 -0.51 17.34 6.04
CA VAL A 224 -1.15 17.05 7.32
C VAL A 224 -2.40 17.90 7.41
N GLU A 225 -3.53 17.30 7.65
CA GLU A 225 -4.83 17.97 7.76
C GLU A 225 -5.44 17.64 9.13
N TYR A 226 -5.99 18.62 9.81
CA TYR A 226 -6.65 18.44 11.10
C TYR A 226 -8.15 18.74 10.99
N ALA A 227 -8.95 17.94 11.68
CA ALA A 227 -10.37 18.24 11.88
C ALA A 227 -10.75 18.08 13.35
N ARG A 228 -11.71 18.88 13.79
CA ARG A 228 -12.26 18.83 15.14
C ARG A 228 -13.77 18.99 15.11
N ASN A 229 -14.44 18.15 15.84
CA ASN A 229 -15.86 18.29 16.14
C ASN A 229 -16.05 18.58 17.65
N THR A 230 -17.27 18.49 18.16
CA THR A 230 -17.58 18.76 19.57
C THR A 230 -16.92 17.78 20.54
N HIS A 231 -16.60 16.56 20.09
CA HIS A 231 -16.15 15.46 20.96
C HIS A 231 -14.72 15.03 20.70
N GLU A 232 -14.25 15.10 19.44
CA GLU A 232 -13.01 14.51 18.97
C GLU A 232 -12.22 15.47 18.11
N GLN A 233 -10.91 15.36 18.16
CA GLN A 233 -9.99 15.94 17.19
C GLN A 233 -9.19 14.78 16.58
N TYR A 234 -9.02 14.80 15.28
CA TYR A 234 -8.16 13.85 14.57
C TYR A 234 -7.39 14.56 13.47
N TRP A 235 -6.32 13.91 13.07
CA TRP A 235 -5.51 14.35 11.95
C TRP A 235 -5.41 13.26 10.90
N ALA A 236 -5.13 13.68 9.68
CA ALA A 236 -4.93 12.82 8.54
C ALA A 236 -3.71 13.25 7.75
N VAL A 237 -2.91 12.29 7.30
CA VAL A 237 -1.66 12.52 6.59
C VAL A 237 -1.68 11.82 5.24
N GLN A 238 -1.32 12.57 4.21
CA GLN A 238 -0.93 12.02 2.91
C GLN A 238 0.60 12.02 2.87
N GLY A 239 1.20 10.82 2.72
CA GLY A 239 2.64 10.61 2.97
C GLY A 239 3.59 11.04 1.85
N GLY A 240 3.09 11.30 0.63
CA GLY A 240 3.97 11.54 -0.53
C GLY A 240 4.57 10.24 -1.08
N CYS A 241 5.81 10.32 -1.57
CA CYS A 241 6.53 9.16 -2.12
C CYS A 241 8.05 9.36 -2.06
N LEU A 242 8.79 8.31 -2.43
CA LEU A 242 10.26 8.31 -2.59
C LEU A 242 10.66 7.72 -3.96
N ILE A 243 9.97 8.10 -5.01
CA ILE A 243 10.19 7.60 -6.38
C ILE A 243 11.18 8.47 -7.16
N ASP A 244 11.84 7.87 -8.15
CA ASP A 244 12.59 8.60 -9.18
C ASP A 244 11.62 9.05 -10.30
N GLU A 245 11.21 10.32 -10.29
CA GLU A 245 10.32 10.87 -11.31
C GLU A 245 10.89 10.85 -12.73
N SER A 246 12.21 10.73 -12.86
CA SER A 246 12.88 10.63 -14.16
C SER A 246 12.76 9.24 -14.79
N SER A 247 12.43 8.24 -14.00
CA SER A 247 12.25 6.86 -14.46
C SER A 247 11.15 6.74 -15.51
N ARG A 248 11.38 5.87 -16.50
CA ARG A 248 10.39 5.52 -17.53
C ARG A 248 9.16 4.84 -16.95
N ALA A 249 9.26 4.19 -15.79
CA ALA A 249 8.14 3.59 -15.09
C ALA A 249 7.04 4.61 -14.78
N PHE A 250 7.41 5.87 -14.56
CA PHE A 250 6.49 6.98 -14.28
C PHE A 250 6.26 7.92 -15.48
N ALA A 251 6.58 7.47 -16.71
CA ALA A 251 6.40 8.27 -17.92
C ALA A 251 4.95 8.75 -18.12
N TYR A 252 3.96 7.98 -17.66
CA TYR A 252 2.54 8.35 -17.68
C TYR A 252 2.24 9.61 -16.83
N GLY A 253 3.05 9.91 -15.83
CA GLY A 253 2.91 11.08 -14.97
C GLY A 253 3.60 12.35 -15.50
N ARG A 254 4.32 12.28 -16.63
CA ARG A 254 5.08 13.43 -17.14
C ARG A 254 4.21 14.63 -17.47
N GLU A 255 2.99 14.41 -17.95
CA GLU A 255 2.02 15.47 -18.25
C GLU A 255 1.08 15.74 -17.06
N SER A 256 1.24 15.04 -15.95
CA SER A 256 0.43 15.28 -14.77
C SER A 256 0.67 16.68 -14.21
N LYS A 257 -0.41 17.33 -13.80
CA LYS A 257 -0.37 18.63 -13.13
C LYS A 257 0.40 18.56 -11.81
N TYR A 258 0.33 17.43 -11.11
CA TYR A 258 0.99 17.21 -9.85
C TYR A 258 2.23 16.34 -10.06
N LYS A 259 3.36 16.83 -9.56
CA LYS A 259 4.63 16.11 -9.57
C LYS A 259 4.82 15.38 -8.24
N PRO A 260 5.69 14.34 -8.19
CA PRO A 260 5.98 13.63 -6.96
C PRO A 260 6.41 14.55 -5.81
N ALA A 261 5.75 14.41 -4.67
CA ALA A 261 6.10 15.07 -3.44
C ALA A 261 7.03 14.15 -2.63
N LEU A 262 8.33 14.44 -2.70
CA LEU A 262 9.36 13.59 -2.12
C LEU A 262 9.54 13.85 -0.63
N GLY A 263 9.53 12.78 0.16
CA GLY A 263 9.74 12.85 1.61
C GLY A 263 9.18 11.65 2.35
N CYS A 264 9.12 11.76 3.66
CA CYS A 264 8.50 10.79 4.54
C CYS A 264 7.77 11.48 5.68
N VAL A 265 7.16 10.71 6.57
CA VAL A 265 6.44 11.24 7.74
C VAL A 265 7.08 10.67 9.01
N VAL A 266 7.16 11.47 10.05
CA VAL A 266 7.52 11.03 11.39
C VAL A 266 6.41 11.45 12.36
N ILE A 267 5.94 10.53 13.18
CA ILE A 267 4.99 10.83 14.25
C ILE A 267 5.78 10.85 15.55
N LEU A 268 5.80 11.99 16.23
CA LEU A 268 6.49 12.16 17.51
C LEU A 268 5.48 12.41 18.62
N ASP A 269 5.46 11.55 19.62
CA ASP A 269 4.54 11.61 20.76
C ASP A 269 3.07 11.90 20.33
N GLY A 270 2.64 11.30 19.22
CA GLY A 270 1.29 11.42 18.67
C GLY A 270 1.08 12.58 17.65
N VAL A 271 2.10 13.39 17.39
CA VAL A 271 2.01 14.52 16.46
C VAL A 271 2.72 14.18 15.14
N PRO A 272 2.03 14.25 13.98
CA PRO A 272 2.63 13.96 12.69
C PRO A 272 3.45 15.15 12.16
N HIS A 273 4.63 14.84 11.62
CA HIS A 273 5.55 15.78 10.99
C HIS A 273 5.91 15.32 9.59
N ILE A 274 5.79 16.19 8.62
CA ILE A 274 6.30 15.94 7.26
C ILE A 274 7.81 16.22 7.27
N VAL A 275 8.58 15.30 6.70
CA VAL A 275 10.01 15.45 6.46
C VAL A 275 10.25 15.45 4.95
N PRO A 276 10.29 16.62 4.30
CA PRO A 276 10.47 16.72 2.86
C PRO A 276 11.91 16.37 2.48
N MET A 277 12.06 15.60 1.41
CA MET A 277 13.34 15.29 0.78
C MET A 277 13.68 16.42 -0.20
N GLN A 278 14.45 17.40 0.25
CA GLN A 278 14.84 18.52 -0.59
C GLN A 278 15.92 18.10 -1.59
N THR A 279 15.72 18.40 -2.87
CA THR A 279 16.65 18.07 -3.94
C THR A 279 17.29 19.32 -4.57
N ASN A 280 18.47 19.17 -5.14
CA ASN A 280 19.14 20.18 -5.93
C ASN A 280 18.61 20.21 -7.38
N SER A 281 19.18 21.04 -8.23
CA SER A 281 18.83 21.15 -9.66
C SER A 281 19.07 19.87 -10.48
N GLU A 282 19.89 18.96 -9.98
CA GLU A 282 20.18 17.66 -10.60
C GLU A 282 19.24 16.56 -10.06
N GLY A 283 18.28 16.92 -9.23
CA GLY A 283 17.35 15.99 -8.60
C GLY A 283 17.97 15.14 -7.49
N ARG A 284 19.15 15.51 -6.97
CA ARG A 284 19.82 14.78 -5.88
C ARG A 284 19.50 15.42 -4.53
N TRP A 285 19.30 14.58 -3.52
CA TRP A 285 19.07 15.04 -2.16
C TRP A 285 20.22 15.91 -1.62
N ILE A 286 19.91 17.03 -0.98
CA ILE A 286 20.90 18.00 -0.48
C ILE A 286 21.54 17.62 0.86
N GLY A 287 21.24 16.45 1.42
CA GLY A 287 21.83 15.98 2.68
C GLY A 287 21.31 16.68 3.95
N LYS A 288 20.16 17.38 3.89
CA LYS A 288 19.57 18.10 5.03
C LYS A 288 18.20 17.53 5.41
N ILE A 289 17.91 17.50 6.73
CA ILE A 289 16.65 17.11 7.33
C ILE A 289 16.21 18.19 8.33
#